data_f4b74ceb240535ace85bd6e1549cd3ad
#
_entry.id   f4b74ceb240535ace85bd6e1549cd3ad
#
_cell.length_a   1.000
_cell.length_b   1.000
_cell.length_c   1.000
_cell.angle_alpha   90.00
_cell.angle_beta   90.00
_cell.angle_gamma   90.00
#
_symmetry.space_group_name_H-M   'P 1'
#
loop_
_entity.id
_entity.type
_entity.pdbx_description
1 polymer ?
#
loop_
_entity_poly.entity_id
_entity_poly.type
_entity_poly.pdbx_seq_one_letter_code
_entity_poly.pdbx_strand_id
1 'polypeptide(L)'
;MKLIRLIASPILMYVLAGVYALVLAIATFVENSSGPAVAREYFYYAPWFILLQLLQAVNLLAMFLQGGYFKRISKGSLIFHGALVFIWLGAAVTHYAGVTGIMHIREGETVDRMMRDEGAGMGNASLPFSVTLDDFRLKRYPGSHSPMSYESDLVIKKAVSYT
;
A
#
# COMPACT_ATOMS: atom_id res chain seq x y z
N MET A 1 35.10 6.80 6.18
CA MET A 1 35.08 5.33 6.43
C MET A 1 34.24 4.89 7.63
N LYS A 2 34.23 5.59 8.79
CA LYS A 2 33.43 5.20 9.97
C LYS A 2 31.92 5.30 9.73
N LEU A 3 31.42 6.34 9.03
CA LEU A 3 30.01 6.55 8.74
C LEU A 3 29.42 5.42 7.84
N ILE A 4 30.14 5.01 6.81
CA ILE A 4 29.71 3.92 5.92
C ILE A 4 29.56 2.60 6.69
N ARG A 5 30.48 2.32 7.62
CA ARG A 5 30.41 1.13 8.49
C ARG A 5 29.22 1.19 9.46
N LEU A 6 28.85 2.37 9.93
CA LEU A 6 27.69 2.57 10.80
C LEU A 6 26.39 2.33 10.00
N ILE A 7 26.30 2.95 8.81
CA ILE A 7 25.12 2.79 7.94
C ILE A 7 24.96 1.34 7.49
N ALA A 8 26.04 0.62 7.16
CA ALA A 8 25.99 -0.78 6.74
C ALA A 8 26.10 -1.77 7.93
N SER A 9 25.58 -1.39 9.10
CA SER A 9 25.61 -2.20 10.31
C SER A 9 24.37 -3.11 10.40
N PRO A 10 24.53 -4.44 10.65
CA PRO A 10 23.41 -5.32 10.95
C PRO A 10 22.63 -4.91 12.19
N ILE A 11 23.32 -4.33 13.20
CA ILE A 11 22.66 -3.85 14.42
C ILE A 11 21.68 -2.71 14.07
N LEU A 12 22.09 -1.77 13.23
CA LEU A 12 21.23 -0.68 12.77
C LEU A 12 20.01 -1.25 12.02
N MET A 13 20.20 -2.29 11.19
CA MET A 13 19.10 -2.98 10.50
C MET A 13 18.08 -3.54 11.49
N TYR A 14 18.52 -4.25 12.54
CA TYR A 14 17.60 -4.81 13.55
C TYR A 14 16.84 -3.71 14.31
N VAL A 15 17.52 -2.63 14.67
CA VAL A 15 16.90 -1.48 15.36
C VAL A 15 15.83 -0.84 14.46
N LEU A 16 16.18 -0.54 13.21
CA LEU A 16 15.24 0.05 12.26
C LEU A 16 14.04 -0.88 11.98
N ALA A 17 14.27 -2.18 11.83
CA ALA A 17 13.20 -3.16 11.65
C ALA A 17 12.29 -3.24 12.88
N GLY A 18 12.84 -3.21 14.08
CA GLY A 18 12.06 -3.19 15.33
C GLY A 18 11.21 -1.92 15.45
N VAL A 19 11.78 -0.75 15.16
CA VAL A 19 11.04 0.52 15.14
C VAL A 19 9.94 0.48 14.08
N TYR A 20 10.22 -0.03 12.89
CA TYR A 20 9.24 -0.16 11.82
C TYR A 20 8.07 -1.07 12.22
N ALA A 21 8.36 -2.24 12.79
CA ALA A 21 7.34 -3.16 13.28
C ALA A 21 6.46 -2.51 14.38
N LEU A 22 7.07 -1.77 15.31
CA LEU A 22 6.35 -1.05 16.36
C LEU A 22 5.43 0.02 15.76
N VAL A 23 5.93 0.79 14.80
CA VAL A 23 5.14 1.82 14.11
C VAL A 23 3.94 1.21 13.38
N LEU A 24 4.13 0.08 12.67
CA LEU A 24 3.02 -0.61 12.00
C LEU A 24 1.99 -1.14 13.00
N ALA A 25 2.43 -1.68 14.14
CA ALA A 25 1.51 -2.10 15.19
C ALA A 25 0.67 -0.92 15.71
N ILE A 26 1.29 0.22 16.00
CA ILE A 26 0.58 1.43 16.44
C ILE A 26 -0.38 1.92 15.36
N ALA A 27 0.07 1.97 14.09
CA ALA A 27 -0.76 2.38 12.97
C ALA A 27 -2.02 1.50 12.82
N THR A 28 -1.88 0.17 13.00
CA THR A 28 -3.01 -0.77 12.99
C THR A 28 -4.03 -0.49 14.11
N PHE A 29 -3.57 -0.17 15.31
CA PHE A 29 -4.47 0.22 16.41
C PHE A 29 -5.19 1.54 16.11
N VAL A 30 -4.48 2.52 15.55
CA VAL A 30 -5.08 3.80 15.15
C VAL A 30 -6.09 3.60 14.02
N GLU A 31 -5.79 2.76 13.04
CA GLU A 31 -6.70 2.42 11.95
C GLU A 31 -8.00 1.78 12.48
N ASN A 32 -7.88 0.86 13.44
CA ASN A 32 -9.03 0.22 14.05
C ASN A 32 -9.89 1.18 14.90
N SER A 33 -9.28 2.16 15.57
CA SER A 33 -9.99 3.09 16.46
C SER A 33 -10.48 4.37 15.79
N SER A 34 -9.72 4.90 14.83
CA SER A 34 -9.95 6.23 14.23
C SER A 34 -10.18 6.16 12.70
N GLY A 35 -10.12 4.98 12.13
CA GLY A 35 -10.37 4.72 10.72
C GLY A 35 -9.11 4.81 9.82
N PRO A 36 -9.21 4.28 8.58
CA PRO A 36 -8.07 4.17 7.67
C PRO A 36 -7.57 5.53 7.14
N ALA A 37 -8.41 6.56 7.08
CA ALA A 37 -8.02 7.89 6.64
C ALA A 37 -6.98 8.51 7.58
N VAL A 38 -7.22 8.42 8.90
CA VAL A 38 -6.31 8.93 9.94
C VAL A 38 -4.99 8.15 9.92
N ALA A 39 -5.04 6.82 9.82
CA ALA A 39 -3.83 6.01 9.76
C ALA A 39 -2.99 6.34 8.51
N ARG A 40 -3.62 6.59 7.36
CA ARG A 40 -2.93 7.03 6.15
C ARG A 40 -2.22 8.37 6.36
N GLU A 41 -2.91 9.38 6.86
CA GLU A 41 -2.38 10.72 7.01
C GLU A 41 -1.20 10.78 7.99
N TYR A 42 -1.35 10.18 9.18
CA TYR A 42 -0.37 10.31 10.26
C TYR A 42 0.76 9.28 10.22
N PHE A 43 0.57 8.15 9.53
CA PHE A 43 1.57 7.08 9.45
C PHE A 43 1.98 6.80 8.01
N TYR A 44 1.13 6.21 7.17
CA TYR A 44 1.55 5.63 5.89
C TYR A 44 2.04 6.66 4.86
N TYR A 45 1.48 7.87 4.85
CA TYR A 45 1.91 8.96 3.96
C TYR A 45 2.72 10.05 4.69
N ALA A 46 2.97 9.88 5.98
CA ALA A 46 3.74 10.84 6.76
C ALA A 46 5.21 10.87 6.29
N PRO A 47 5.82 12.06 6.12
CA PRO A 47 7.20 12.18 5.67
C PRO A 47 8.21 11.45 6.56
N TRP A 48 7.97 11.39 7.87
CA TRP A 48 8.83 10.69 8.81
C TRP A 48 8.81 9.17 8.61
N PHE A 49 7.66 8.59 8.20
CA PHE A 49 7.55 7.17 7.91
C PHE A 49 8.25 6.81 6.59
N ILE A 50 8.12 7.67 5.58
CA ILE A 50 8.88 7.55 4.32
C ILE A 50 10.38 7.61 4.59
N LEU A 51 10.82 8.53 5.47
CA LEU A 51 12.22 8.63 5.88
C LEU A 51 12.71 7.35 6.57
N LEU A 52 11.89 6.75 7.44
CA LEU A 52 12.21 5.47 8.10
C LEU A 52 12.41 4.35 7.07
N GLN A 53 11.55 4.25 6.07
CA GLN A 53 11.68 3.28 4.97
C GLN A 53 12.93 3.52 4.14
N LEU A 54 13.23 4.79 3.80
CA LEU A 54 14.44 5.15 3.07
C LEU A 54 15.70 4.79 3.86
N LEU A 55 15.72 5.03 5.17
CA LEU A 55 16.84 4.63 6.02
C LEU A 55 17.06 3.12 6.02
N GLN A 56 16.00 2.31 6.06
CA GLN A 56 16.09 0.86 5.94
C GLN A 56 16.62 0.44 4.56
N ALA A 57 16.12 1.05 3.48
CA ALA A 57 16.57 0.75 2.13
C ALA A 57 18.06 1.09 1.95
N VAL A 58 18.48 2.26 2.44
CA VAL A 58 19.88 2.70 2.39
C VAL A 58 20.78 1.77 3.22
N ASN A 59 20.34 1.38 4.42
CA ASN A 59 21.09 0.44 5.26
C ASN A 59 21.26 -0.91 4.55
N LEU A 60 20.19 -1.47 4.00
CA LEU A 60 20.23 -2.73 3.27
C LEU A 60 21.14 -2.65 2.04
N LEU A 61 21.01 -1.59 1.24
CA LEU A 61 21.87 -1.37 0.07
C LEU A 61 23.34 -1.22 0.47
N ALA A 62 23.62 -0.45 1.52
CA ALA A 62 24.99 -0.27 2.03
C ALA A 62 25.60 -1.60 2.50
N MET A 63 24.81 -2.48 3.12
CA MET A 63 25.25 -3.82 3.48
C MET A 63 25.57 -4.67 2.24
N PHE A 64 24.78 -4.60 1.19
CA PHE A 64 25.05 -5.31 -0.05
C PHE A 64 26.28 -4.80 -0.78
N LEU A 65 26.52 -3.49 -0.78
CA LEU A 65 27.68 -2.88 -1.42
C LEU A 65 29.00 -3.09 -0.66
N GLN A 66 28.94 -3.45 0.63
CA GLN A 66 30.13 -3.82 1.38
C GLN A 66 30.69 -5.15 0.84
N GLY A 67 31.89 -5.09 0.26
CA GLY A 67 32.53 -6.15 -0.46
C GLY A 67 32.57 -7.50 0.29
N GLY A 68 32.04 -8.51 -0.35
CA GLY A 68 32.03 -9.88 0.12
C GLY A 68 30.73 -10.34 0.79
N TYR A 69 29.74 -9.48 1.01
CA TYR A 69 28.45 -9.87 1.59
C TYR A 69 27.73 -10.90 0.69
N PHE A 70 27.66 -10.64 -0.62
CA PHE A 70 27.08 -11.59 -1.59
C PHE A 70 27.77 -12.96 -1.64
N LYS A 71 29.07 -13.04 -1.29
CA LYS A 71 29.80 -14.30 -1.26
C LYS A 71 29.54 -15.13 0.01
N ARG A 72 29.04 -14.48 1.07
CA ARG A 72 28.82 -15.10 2.40
C ARG A 72 27.36 -15.38 2.69
N ILE A 73 26.45 -14.75 1.96
CA ILE A 73 25.00 -14.88 2.16
C ILE A 73 24.47 -16.16 1.50
N SER A 74 23.58 -16.87 2.17
CA SER A 74 22.89 -18.02 1.60
C SER A 74 21.92 -17.59 0.47
N LYS A 75 21.65 -18.49 -0.48
CA LYS A 75 20.68 -18.23 -1.56
C LYS A 75 19.30 -17.84 -1.03
N GLY A 76 18.83 -18.48 0.05
CA GLY A 76 17.56 -18.16 0.68
C GLY A 76 17.53 -16.73 1.26
N SER A 77 18.62 -16.33 1.92
CA SER A 77 18.75 -14.96 2.45
C SER A 77 18.81 -13.92 1.32
N LEU A 78 19.46 -14.24 0.20
CA LEU A 78 19.49 -13.35 -0.97
C LEU A 78 18.09 -13.14 -1.56
N ILE A 79 17.31 -14.23 -1.69
CA ILE A 79 15.91 -14.16 -2.16
C ILE A 79 15.06 -13.33 -1.21
N PHE A 80 15.20 -13.56 0.10
CA PHE A 80 14.44 -12.81 1.12
C PHE A 80 14.71 -11.30 1.06
N HIS A 81 15.97 -10.89 1.04
CA HIS A 81 16.33 -9.47 0.95
C HIS A 81 15.96 -8.86 -0.41
N GLY A 82 16.08 -9.65 -1.50
CA GLY A 82 15.62 -9.23 -2.82
C GLY A 82 14.11 -8.97 -2.84
N ALA A 83 13.31 -9.84 -2.21
CA ALA A 83 11.86 -9.65 -2.08
C ALA A 83 11.50 -8.34 -1.36
N LEU A 84 12.24 -7.97 -0.30
CA LEU A 84 12.04 -6.69 0.40
C LEU A 84 12.24 -5.49 -0.53
N VAL A 85 13.27 -5.54 -1.40
CA VAL A 85 13.50 -4.46 -2.39
C VAL A 85 12.31 -4.37 -3.36
N PHE A 86 11.79 -5.50 -3.84
CA PHE A 86 10.62 -5.50 -4.71
C PHE A 86 9.37 -4.96 -4.01
N ILE A 87 9.17 -5.28 -2.73
CA ILE A 87 8.05 -4.74 -1.93
C ILE A 87 8.18 -3.22 -1.82
N TRP A 88 9.37 -2.68 -1.53
CA TRP A 88 9.57 -1.23 -1.44
C TRP A 88 9.39 -0.52 -2.78
N LEU A 89 9.87 -1.12 -3.88
CA LEU A 89 9.63 -0.57 -5.22
C LEU A 89 8.13 -0.56 -5.55
N GLY A 90 7.41 -1.64 -5.23
CA GLY A 90 5.96 -1.69 -5.40
C GLY A 90 5.23 -0.64 -4.56
N ALA A 91 5.62 -0.47 -3.30
CA ALA A 91 5.07 0.57 -2.42
C ALA A 91 5.35 1.99 -2.97
N ALA A 92 6.56 2.25 -3.48
CA ALA A 92 6.90 3.52 -4.09
C ALA A 92 6.05 3.80 -5.34
N VAL A 93 5.90 2.81 -6.23
CA VAL A 93 5.03 2.93 -7.42
C VAL A 93 3.59 3.23 -7.01
N THR A 94 3.06 2.51 -6.03
CA THR A 94 1.70 2.74 -5.53
C THR A 94 1.55 4.13 -4.90
N HIS A 95 2.56 4.59 -4.15
CA HIS A 95 2.53 5.89 -3.50
C HIS A 95 2.58 7.06 -4.50
N TYR A 96 3.43 6.98 -5.53
CA TYR A 96 3.62 8.09 -6.49
C TYR A 96 2.73 8.01 -7.72
N ALA A 97 2.35 6.82 -8.18
CA ALA A 97 1.56 6.62 -9.38
C ALA A 97 0.16 6.05 -9.11
N GLY A 98 -0.11 5.59 -7.88
CA GLY A 98 -1.41 5.06 -7.49
C GLY A 98 -2.44 6.18 -7.38
N VAL A 99 -3.64 5.92 -7.88
CA VAL A 99 -4.80 6.79 -7.71
C VAL A 99 -5.85 6.01 -6.96
N THR A 100 -6.26 6.54 -5.80
CA THR A 100 -7.32 5.96 -4.96
C THR A 100 -8.54 6.86 -4.94
N GLY A 101 -9.71 6.24 -4.91
CA GLY A 101 -10.96 7.00 -4.84
C GLY A 101 -12.14 6.09 -4.53
N ILE A 102 -13.27 6.70 -4.24
CA ILE A 102 -14.52 6.03 -3.95
C ILE A 102 -15.48 6.26 -5.12
N MET A 103 -16.14 5.20 -5.56
CA MET A 103 -17.20 5.25 -6.55
C MET A 103 -18.52 4.85 -5.89
N HIS A 104 -19.51 5.72 -5.97
CA HIS A 104 -20.88 5.38 -5.59
C HIS A 104 -21.65 5.02 -6.86
N ILE A 105 -22.00 3.75 -6.99
CA ILE A 105 -22.69 3.22 -8.18
C ILE A 105 -24.01 2.61 -7.71
N ARG A 106 -25.11 3.00 -8.33
CA ARG A 106 -26.43 2.37 -8.11
C ARG A 106 -26.61 1.23 -9.08
N GLU A 107 -27.52 0.29 -8.75
CA GLU A 107 -27.91 -0.78 -9.68
C GLU A 107 -28.42 -0.20 -11.00
N GLY A 108 -27.89 -0.73 -12.12
CA GLY A 108 -28.17 -0.25 -13.46
C GLY A 108 -27.41 1.03 -13.87
N GLU A 109 -26.65 1.65 -12.98
CA GLU A 109 -25.90 2.87 -13.27
C GLU A 109 -24.51 2.55 -13.82
N THR A 110 -24.08 3.36 -14.79
CA THR A 110 -22.73 3.31 -15.37
C THR A 110 -21.96 4.57 -14.95
N VAL A 111 -20.83 4.40 -14.32
CA VAL A 111 -19.98 5.50 -13.82
C VAL A 111 -18.58 5.37 -14.41
N ASP A 112 -18.03 6.49 -14.91
CA ASP A 112 -16.67 6.64 -15.44
C ASP A 112 -15.79 7.57 -14.60
N ARG A 113 -16.29 7.97 -13.43
CA ARG A 113 -15.63 8.94 -12.54
C ARG A 113 -15.55 8.38 -11.13
N MET A 114 -14.47 8.73 -10.43
CA MET A 114 -14.34 8.45 -9.00
C MET A 114 -14.09 9.75 -8.24
N MET A 115 -14.57 9.81 -7.02
CA MET A 115 -14.17 10.83 -6.06
C MET A 115 -12.80 10.46 -5.50
N ARG A 116 -11.79 11.29 -5.75
CA ARG A 116 -10.47 11.12 -5.16
C ARG A 116 -10.53 11.39 -3.66
N ASP A 117 -9.92 10.49 -2.89
CA ASP A 117 -9.69 10.66 -1.47
C ASP A 117 -8.36 11.42 -1.26
N GLU A 118 -8.28 12.64 -1.81
CA GLU A 118 -7.14 13.53 -1.54
C GLU A 118 -7.54 14.48 -0.43
N GLY A 119 -6.86 14.40 0.70
CA GLY A 119 -7.14 15.03 2.00
C GLY A 119 -7.34 16.57 2.05
N ALA A 120 -7.54 17.27 0.95
CA ALA A 120 -7.85 18.71 0.92
C ALA A 120 -8.77 19.14 -0.23
N GLY A 121 -9.36 18.24 -1.00
CA GLY A 121 -10.29 18.61 -2.06
C GLY A 121 -10.95 17.40 -2.71
N MET A 122 -12.29 17.35 -2.72
CA MET A 122 -13.05 16.39 -3.51
C MET A 122 -12.80 16.66 -5.00
N GLY A 123 -11.79 16.01 -5.57
CA GLY A 123 -11.51 16.03 -7.00
C GLY A 123 -12.18 14.83 -7.68
N ASN A 124 -12.96 15.08 -8.73
CA ASN A 124 -13.43 14.00 -9.59
C ASN A 124 -12.30 13.59 -10.55
N ALA A 125 -11.89 12.33 -10.49
CA ALA A 125 -10.97 11.76 -11.46
C ALA A 125 -11.76 10.93 -12.49
N SER A 126 -11.54 11.22 -13.78
CA SER A 126 -12.09 10.41 -14.86
C SER A 126 -11.27 9.14 -15.04
N LEU A 127 -11.95 8.02 -15.24
CA LEU A 127 -11.33 6.73 -15.47
C LEU A 127 -11.27 6.43 -16.98
N PRO A 128 -10.24 5.70 -17.45
CA PRO A 128 -10.15 5.26 -18.85
C PRO A 128 -11.10 4.08 -19.18
N PHE A 129 -12.01 3.78 -18.28
CA PHE A 129 -13.02 2.75 -18.38
C PHE A 129 -14.29 3.15 -17.63
N SER A 130 -15.41 2.56 -17.94
CA SER A 130 -16.66 2.71 -17.20
C SER A 130 -17.01 1.43 -16.46
N VAL A 131 -17.63 1.56 -15.30
CA VAL A 131 -18.11 0.47 -14.46
C VAL A 131 -19.62 0.57 -14.36
N THR A 132 -20.31 -0.52 -14.68
CA THR A 132 -21.77 -0.66 -14.49
C THR A 132 -22.00 -1.66 -13.39
N LEU A 133 -22.84 -1.35 -12.43
CA LEU A 133 -23.33 -2.30 -11.44
C LEU A 133 -24.63 -2.92 -11.94
N ASP A 134 -24.58 -4.19 -12.34
CA ASP A 134 -25.74 -4.91 -12.85
C ASP A 134 -26.67 -5.35 -11.72
N ASP A 135 -26.11 -5.94 -10.67
CA ASP A 135 -26.89 -6.48 -9.56
C ASP A 135 -26.09 -6.42 -8.25
N PHE A 136 -26.77 -6.12 -7.15
CA PHE A 136 -26.20 -6.10 -5.81
C PHE A 136 -27.00 -6.97 -4.86
N ARG A 137 -26.37 -8.00 -4.31
CA ARG A 137 -27.01 -8.99 -3.44
C ARG A 137 -26.41 -9.02 -2.05
N LEU A 138 -27.27 -8.89 -1.07
CA LEU A 138 -26.95 -9.14 0.33
C LEU A 138 -27.37 -10.56 0.71
N LYS A 139 -26.43 -11.47 0.88
CA LYS A 139 -26.70 -12.79 1.45
C LYS A 139 -26.65 -12.73 2.98
N ARG A 140 -27.61 -13.39 3.62
CA ARG A 140 -27.73 -13.47 5.08
C ARG A 140 -27.51 -14.90 5.56
N TYR A 141 -27.06 -15.06 6.78
CA TYR A 141 -27.00 -16.37 7.42
C TYR A 141 -28.40 -16.99 7.53
N PRO A 142 -28.56 -18.29 7.28
CA PRO A 142 -29.83 -18.98 7.45
C PRO A 142 -30.40 -18.75 8.85
N GLY A 143 -31.64 -18.23 8.96
CA GLY A 143 -32.31 -17.97 10.22
C GLY A 143 -31.82 -16.73 10.99
N SER A 144 -31.02 -15.87 10.41
CA SER A 144 -30.47 -14.64 11.00
C SER A 144 -30.66 -13.43 10.11
N HIS A 145 -30.78 -12.24 10.72
CA HIS A 145 -30.71 -10.95 9.98
C HIS A 145 -29.28 -10.47 9.74
N SER A 146 -28.28 -11.17 10.28
CA SER A 146 -26.86 -10.79 10.10
C SER A 146 -26.40 -11.03 8.69
N PRO A 147 -25.68 -10.07 8.07
CA PRO A 147 -25.13 -10.22 6.74
C PRO A 147 -24.04 -11.30 6.72
N MET A 148 -24.09 -12.20 5.72
CA MET A 148 -23.08 -13.22 5.47
C MET A 148 -22.07 -12.75 4.42
N SER A 149 -22.57 -12.22 3.30
CA SER A 149 -21.73 -11.67 2.22
C SER A 149 -22.48 -10.59 1.45
N TYR A 150 -21.69 -9.69 0.87
CA TYR A 150 -22.12 -8.70 -0.10
C TYR A 150 -21.57 -9.10 -1.47
N GLU A 151 -22.43 -9.24 -2.48
CA GLU A 151 -22.04 -9.64 -3.82
C GLU A 151 -22.49 -8.56 -4.80
N SER A 152 -21.58 -8.18 -5.72
CA SER A 152 -21.83 -7.18 -6.77
C SER A 152 -21.44 -7.76 -8.11
N ASP A 153 -22.36 -7.78 -9.05
CA ASP A 153 -22.08 -8.13 -10.43
C ASP A 153 -21.73 -6.86 -11.21
N LEU A 154 -20.47 -6.78 -11.66
CA LEU A 154 -19.92 -5.59 -12.30
C LEU A 154 -19.56 -5.85 -13.76
N VAL A 155 -19.95 -4.93 -14.65
CA VAL A 155 -19.52 -4.92 -16.05
C VAL A 155 -18.56 -3.76 -16.27
N ILE A 156 -17.33 -4.09 -16.71
CA ILE A 156 -16.29 -3.09 -16.99
C ILE A 156 -16.18 -2.95 -18.51
N LYS A 157 -16.37 -1.72 -19.02
CA LYS A 157 -16.20 -1.39 -20.44
C LYS A 157 -15.04 -0.42 -20.59
N LYS A 158 -14.07 -0.74 -21.45
CA LYS A 158 -12.98 0.18 -21.79
C LYS A 158 -13.56 1.36 -22.56
N ALA A 159 -13.18 2.59 -22.19
CA ALA A 159 -13.51 3.76 -22.99
C ALA A 159 -12.85 3.60 -24.38
N VAL A 160 -13.66 3.47 -25.43
CA VAL A 160 -13.17 3.47 -26.81
C VAL A 160 -13.04 4.94 -27.20
N SER A 161 -11.81 5.44 -27.24
CA SER A 161 -11.54 6.74 -27.84
C SER A 161 -11.65 6.58 -29.37
N TYR A 162 -12.70 7.11 -29.95
CA TYR A 162 -12.73 7.34 -31.39
C TYR A 162 -11.89 8.60 -31.66
N THR A 163 -10.68 8.42 -32.13
CA THR A 163 -9.89 9.47 -32.78
C THR A 163 -10.31 9.61 -34.22
#